data_0e62ccd94a56fe59835e5e21c4702fce
#
_entry.id   0e62ccd94a56fe59835e5e21c4702fce
#
_cell.length_a   1.000
_cell.length_b   1.000
_cell.length_c   1.000
_cell.angle_alpha   90.00
_cell.angle_beta   90.00
_cell.angle_gamma   90.00
#
_symmetry.space_group_name_H-M   'P 1'
#
loop_
_entity.id
_entity.type
_entity.pdbx_description
1 polymer ?
#
loop_
_entity_poly.entity_id
_entity_poly.type
_entity_poly.pdbx_seq_one_letter_code
_entity_poly.pdbx_strand_id
1 'polypeptide(L)' 'MNILVTGGAGYIGSHTIIELLSSNHNVVVVDNLSNSSVESLRRVEEITGQSIPFHEFDLCDHQRLSELFKTEKIDAVIH' A
#
# COMPACT_ATOMS: atom_id res chain seq x y z
N MET A 1 10.22 -8.38 4.25
CA MET A 1 10.35 -6.91 4.24
C MET A 1 9.00 -6.25 4.40
N ASN A 2 8.98 -5.10 5.04
CA ASN A 2 7.79 -4.24 5.07
C ASN A 2 7.93 -3.21 3.95
N ILE A 3 7.05 -3.28 2.97
CA ILE A 3 7.15 -2.47 1.75
C ILE A 3 5.98 -1.51 1.67
N LEU A 4 6.29 -0.22 1.53
CA LEU A 4 5.30 0.80 1.28
C LEU A 4 5.06 0.92 -0.23
N VAL A 5 3.81 0.79 -0.65
CA VAL A 5 3.43 1.00 -2.05
C VAL A 5 2.60 2.27 -2.14
N THR A 6 3.11 3.26 -2.85
CA THR A 6 2.37 4.50 -3.09
C THR A 6 1.51 4.33 -4.34
N GLY A 7 0.30 4.86 -4.31
CA GLY A 7 -0.64 4.68 -5.41
C GLY A 7 -1.11 3.23 -5.55
N GLY A 8 -1.05 2.44 -4.47
CA GLY A 8 -1.38 1.01 -4.51
C GLY A 8 -2.84 0.69 -4.76
N ALA A 9 -3.73 1.67 -4.64
CA ALA A 9 -5.15 1.47 -4.93
C ALA A 9 -5.47 1.58 -6.43
N GLY A 10 -4.51 1.94 -7.28
CA GLY A 10 -4.66 1.95 -8.72
C GLY A 10 -4.47 0.58 -9.34
N TYR A 11 -4.71 0.48 -10.65
CA TYR A 11 -4.65 -0.81 -11.37
C TYR A 11 -3.26 -1.45 -11.31
N ILE A 12 -2.23 -0.70 -11.69
CA ILE A 12 -0.86 -1.21 -11.68
C ILE A 12 -0.37 -1.50 -10.27
N GLY A 13 -0.71 -0.62 -9.32
CA GLY A 13 -0.35 -0.82 -7.92
C GLY A 13 -0.96 -2.08 -7.34
N SER A 14 -2.21 -2.39 -7.69
CA SER A 14 -2.88 -3.61 -7.23
C SER A 14 -2.14 -4.87 -7.68
N HIS A 15 -1.70 -4.92 -8.94
CA HIS A 15 -0.93 -6.05 -9.45
C HIS A 15 0.41 -6.20 -8.73
N THR A 16 1.08 -5.09 -8.49
CA THR A 16 2.34 -5.07 -7.74
C THR A 16 2.16 -5.65 -6.34
N ILE A 17 1.07 -5.25 -5.67
CA ILE A 17 0.77 -5.74 -4.32
C ILE A 17 0.58 -7.26 -4.32
N ILE A 18 -0.15 -7.80 -5.30
CA ILE A 18 -0.37 -9.24 -5.39
C ILE A 18 0.97 -9.97 -5.50
N GLU A 19 1.87 -9.51 -6.33
CA GLU A 19 3.19 -10.13 -6.49
C GLU A 19 4.02 -10.06 -5.22
N LEU A 20 4.01 -8.92 -4.53
CA LEU A 20 4.75 -8.75 -3.28
C LEU A 20 4.24 -9.68 -2.19
N LEU A 21 2.93 -9.79 -2.04
CA LEU A 21 2.33 -10.70 -1.06
C LEU A 21 2.64 -12.15 -1.39
N SER A 22 2.64 -12.51 -2.67
CA SER A 22 3.02 -13.87 -3.11
C SER A 22 4.46 -14.20 -2.78
N SER A 23 5.32 -13.19 -2.67
CA SER A 23 6.73 -13.36 -2.32
C SER A 23 7.00 -13.23 -0.81
N ASN A 24 5.95 -13.30 0.00
CA ASN A 24 6.02 -13.24 1.47
C ASN A 24 6.50 -11.89 2.04
N HIS A 25 6.26 -10.80 1.32
CA HIS A 25 6.49 -9.46 1.86
C HIS A 25 5.23 -8.94 2.54
N ASN A 26 5.41 -8.08 3.52
CA ASN A 26 4.31 -7.33 4.10
C ASN A 26 4.17 -6.02 3.31
N VAL A 27 2.94 -5.66 3.00
CA VAL A 27 2.65 -4.48 2.17
C VAL A 27 1.78 -3.49 2.93
N VAL A 28 2.17 -2.22 2.88
CA VAL A 28 1.37 -1.10 3.39
C VAL A 28 1.10 -0.17 2.22
N VAL A 29 -0.12 0.33 2.07
CA VAL A 29 -0.50 1.17 0.94
C VAL A 29 -0.84 2.58 1.40
N VAL A 30 -0.33 3.57 0.67
CA VAL A 30 -0.72 4.97 0.80
C VAL A 30 -1.24 5.45 -0.55
N ASP A 31 -2.42 6.06 -0.55
CA ASP A 31 -3.04 6.61 -1.75
C ASP A 31 -3.97 7.75 -1.35
N ASN A 32 -4.05 8.79 -2.17
CA ASN A 32 -5.00 9.87 -1.94
C ASN A 32 -6.36 9.64 -2.62
N LEU A 33 -6.50 8.53 -3.34
CA LEU A 33 -7.71 8.11 -4.04
C LEU A 33 -8.21 9.09 -5.12
N SER A 34 -7.34 9.97 -5.62
CA SER A 34 -7.76 10.92 -6.65
C SER A 34 -8.10 10.24 -7.99
N ASN A 35 -7.41 9.15 -8.32
CA ASN A 35 -7.61 8.40 -9.56
C ASN A 35 -7.80 6.90 -9.32
N SER A 36 -8.20 6.50 -8.12
CA SER A 36 -8.25 5.10 -7.74
C SER A 36 -9.36 4.85 -6.71
N SER A 37 -9.52 3.61 -6.29
CA SER A 37 -10.61 3.19 -5.42
C SER A 37 -10.14 2.17 -4.39
N VAL A 38 -10.69 2.27 -3.17
CA VAL A 38 -10.45 1.29 -2.11
C VAL A 38 -10.92 -0.10 -2.53
N GLU A 39 -11.89 -0.20 -3.42
CA GLU A 39 -12.39 -1.50 -3.89
C GLU A 39 -11.30 -2.33 -4.55
N SER A 40 -10.33 -1.70 -5.22
CA SER A 40 -9.19 -2.41 -5.79
C SER A 40 -8.41 -3.16 -4.73
N LEU A 41 -8.21 -2.54 -3.57
CA LEU A 41 -7.52 -3.16 -2.45
C LEU A 41 -8.33 -4.28 -1.82
N ARG A 42 -9.64 -4.11 -1.72
CA ARG A 42 -10.53 -5.16 -1.21
C ARG A 42 -10.47 -6.41 -2.08
N ARG A 43 -10.41 -6.23 -3.39
CA ARG A 43 -10.26 -7.35 -4.32
C ARG A 43 -8.94 -8.08 -4.12
N VAL A 44 -7.87 -7.32 -3.91
CA VAL A 44 -6.55 -7.92 -3.63
C VAL A 44 -6.60 -8.72 -2.33
N GLU A 45 -7.24 -8.17 -1.30
CA GLU A 45 -7.40 -8.90 -0.03
C GLU A 45 -8.19 -10.20 -0.21
N GLU A 46 -9.24 -10.18 -1.02
CA GLU A 46 -10.02 -11.37 -1.32
C GLU A 46 -9.21 -12.42 -2.07
N ILE A 47 -8.44 -11.98 -3.07
CA ILE A 47 -7.61 -12.88 -3.89
C ILE A 47 -6.49 -13.50 -3.08
N THR A 48 -5.83 -12.72 -2.24
CA THR A 48 -4.65 -13.17 -1.50
C THR A 48 -4.98 -13.76 -0.14
N GLY A 49 -6.14 -13.47 0.40
CA GLY A 49 -6.52 -13.85 1.76
C GLY A 49 -5.76 -13.10 2.84
N GLN A 50 -5.11 -11.98 2.50
CA GLN A 50 -4.31 -11.21 3.42
C GLN A 50 -4.85 -9.80 3.59
N SER A 51 -4.75 -9.25 4.80
CA SER A 51 -5.12 -7.87 5.08
C SER A 51 -4.03 -6.92 4.60
N ILE A 52 -4.45 -5.77 4.05
CA ILE A 52 -3.53 -4.75 3.57
C ILE A 52 -3.80 -3.46 4.33
N PRO A 53 -2.89 -3.03 5.23
CA PRO A 53 -3.03 -1.73 5.88
C PRO A 53 -3.07 -0.62 4.83
N PHE A 54 -4.07 0.23 4.90
CA PHE A 54 -4.28 1.31 3.96
C PHE A 54 -4.37 2.64 4.68
N HIS A 55 -3.63 3.62 4.17
CA HIS A 55 -3.63 4.98 4.69
C HIS A 55 -3.98 5.94 3.58
N GLU A 56 -5.05 6.70 3.77
CA GLU A 56 -5.49 7.68 2.79
C GLU A 56 -4.93 9.05 3.13
N PHE A 57 -3.88 9.46 2.44
CA PHE A 57 -3.37 10.83 2.52
C PHE A 57 -2.45 11.11 1.33
N ASP A 58 -2.16 12.39 1.13
CA ASP A 58 -1.26 12.84 0.08
C ASP A 58 0.19 12.71 0.55
N LEU A 59 1.09 12.24 -0.33
CA LEU A 59 2.51 12.11 0.00
C LEU A 59 3.17 13.43 0.34
N CYS A 60 2.55 14.56 0.00
CA CYS A 60 3.03 15.88 0.40
C CYS A 60 2.83 16.14 1.89
N ASP A 61 2.03 15.32 2.57
CA ASP A 61 1.87 15.39 4.02
C ASP A 61 3.05 14.69 4.70
N HIS A 62 4.15 15.42 4.82
CA HIS A 62 5.41 14.86 5.32
C HIS A 62 5.32 14.37 6.76
N GLN A 63 4.47 14.98 7.57
CA GLN A 63 4.31 14.56 8.96
C GLN A 63 3.68 13.18 9.05
N ARG A 64 2.60 12.94 8.29
CA ARG A 64 1.94 11.63 8.25
C ARG A 64 2.86 10.57 7.67
N LEU A 65 3.57 10.91 6.61
CA LEU A 65 4.51 9.98 5.99
C LEU A 65 5.63 9.58 6.95
N SER A 66 6.18 10.54 7.69
CA SER A 66 7.21 10.27 8.69
C SER A 66 6.70 9.35 9.80
N GLU A 67 5.48 9.59 10.29
CA GLU A 67 4.87 8.75 11.31
C GLU A 67 4.63 7.33 10.79
N LEU A 68 4.20 7.21 9.53
CA LEU A 68 3.95 5.92 8.91
C LEU A 68 5.24 5.08 8.85
N PHE A 69 6.35 5.69 8.47
CA PHE A 69 7.64 5.00 8.41
C PHE A 69 8.05 4.44 9.76
N LYS A 70 7.77 5.17 10.84
CA LYS A 70 8.10 4.74 12.19
C LYS A 70 7.15 3.65 12.68
N THR A 71 5.84 3.84 12.47
CA THR A 71 4.81 2.95 12.98
C THR A 71 4.84 1.60 12.27
N GLU A 72 4.96 1.61 10.96
CA GLU A 72 4.92 0.40 10.12
C GLU A 72 6.30 -0.21 9.87
N LYS A 73 7.36 0.43 10.33
CA LYS A 73 8.75 -0.03 10.16
C LYS A 73 9.07 -0.36 8.71
N ILE A 74 8.87 0.62 7.84
CA ILE A 74 9.05 0.46 6.40
C ILE A 74 10.52 0.21 6.04
N ASP A 75 10.77 -0.83 5.26
CA ASP A 75 12.10 -1.20 4.78
C ASP A 75 12.38 -0.70 3.37
N ALA A 76 11.35 -0.62 2.53
CA ALA A 76 11.49 -0.22 1.14
C ALA A 76 10.22 0.47 0.65
N VAL A 77 10.34 1.26 -0.41
CA VAL A 77 9.22 1.99 -1.01
C VAL A 77 9.17 1.70 -2.51
N ILE A 78 7.98 1.37 -3.00
CA ILE A 78 7.68 1.28 -4.43
C ILE A 78 6.75 2.41 -4.78
N HIS A 79 7.19 3.21 -5.71
CA HIS A 79 6.45 4.41 -6.10
C HIS A 79 5.87 4.28 -7.51
#